data_673975097de01e14b5355f3386be8177
#
_entry.id   673975097de01e14b5355f3386be8177
#
_cell.length_a   1.000
_cell.length_b   1.000
_cell.length_c   1.000
_cell.angle_alpha   90.00
_cell.angle_beta   90.00
_cell.angle_gamma   90.00
#
_symmetry.space_group_name_H-M   'P 1'
#
loop_
_entity.id
_entity.type
_entity.pdbx_description
1 polymer ?
#
loop_
_entity_poly.entity_id
_entity_poly.type
_entity_poly.pdbx_seq_one_letter_code
_entity_poly.pdbx_strand_id
1 'polypeptide(L)'
;MSPGQKPHSTKAAVLLAVATLFWAASFPVMRALGLHQSILAPGVNSIFLSALSICARFGVAALVLLLWRGRDCFRCTEPEWRQAAGLGVFGGIGIVLQMDGVIHIDASVSAFLTQCYCIWVPLVVAIRRRVWPSRTLMLGCAMVLAGVGVLAHLDLRNFHLGRGETETILASVLFTGQILLLERPEFAGNRAIPVTLIMFVLTALLVLPVAVVAGHGWGQWKAVYSTRAAVGLTLFLGTFCSVIPYTIMNFWQQHIPASHASLIYAFEPLSACVFALFVPAWLSRLAAVNYPNEMIGPHLLIGGGLVIAANLLVLWNASSKVR
;
A
#
# COMPACT_ATOMS: atom_id res chain seq x y z
N MET A 1 29.46 11.91 6.46
CA MET A 1 29.04 10.78 5.59
C MET A 1 30.27 10.17 4.96
N SER A 2 30.60 8.91 5.23
CA SER A 2 31.80 8.25 4.73
C SER A 2 31.66 7.84 3.25
N PRO A 3 32.75 7.83 2.44
CA PRO A 3 32.71 7.59 0.99
C PRO A 3 32.32 6.18 0.54
N GLY A 4 31.93 5.27 1.46
CA GLY A 4 31.68 3.84 1.18
C GLY A 4 30.23 3.40 0.95
N GLN A 5 29.23 4.31 0.96
CA GLN A 5 27.80 3.92 0.95
C GLN A 5 27.14 3.86 -0.44
N LYS A 6 27.83 4.20 -1.54
CA LYS A 6 27.22 4.29 -2.90
C LYS A 6 26.65 3.00 -3.49
N PRO A 7 27.28 1.80 -3.40
CA PRO A 7 26.75 0.61 -4.07
C PRO A 7 25.49 0.02 -3.40
N HIS A 8 25.33 0.17 -2.08
CA HIS A 8 24.13 -0.32 -1.38
C HIS A 8 22.90 0.53 -1.66
N SER A 9 23.03 1.83 -1.84
CA SER A 9 21.94 2.76 -2.14
C SER A 9 21.28 2.48 -3.50
N THR A 10 22.08 2.24 -4.56
CA THR A 10 21.54 1.95 -5.90
C THR A 10 20.82 0.60 -5.93
N LYS A 11 21.40 -0.45 -5.32
CA LYS A 11 20.78 -1.76 -5.23
C LYS A 11 19.46 -1.70 -4.45
N ALA A 12 19.45 -0.97 -3.33
CA ALA A 12 18.25 -0.77 -2.54
C ALA A 12 17.15 -0.05 -3.35
N ALA A 13 17.49 1.00 -4.09
CA ALA A 13 16.54 1.72 -4.94
C ALA A 13 15.92 0.82 -6.02
N VAL A 14 16.73 0.01 -6.70
CA VAL A 14 16.26 -0.94 -7.72
C VAL A 14 15.32 -1.99 -7.10
N LEU A 15 15.68 -2.57 -5.95
CA LEU A 15 14.87 -3.58 -5.31
C LEU A 15 13.56 -3.01 -4.75
N LEU A 16 13.58 -1.79 -4.22
CA LEU A 16 12.35 -1.10 -3.82
C LEU A 16 11.46 -0.79 -5.02
N ALA A 17 12.03 -0.40 -6.16
CA ALA A 17 11.29 -0.23 -7.40
C ALA A 17 10.66 -1.56 -7.88
N VAL A 18 11.36 -2.70 -7.74
CA VAL A 18 10.79 -4.02 -8.02
C VAL A 18 9.64 -4.35 -7.06
N ALA A 19 9.76 -3.99 -5.77
CA ALA A 19 8.67 -4.19 -4.81
C ALA A 19 7.39 -3.45 -5.22
N THR A 20 7.51 -2.25 -5.82
CA THR A 20 6.35 -1.48 -6.28
C THR A 20 5.56 -2.17 -7.41
N LEU A 21 6.21 -2.99 -8.25
CA LEU A 21 5.53 -3.77 -9.28
C LEU A 21 4.58 -4.81 -8.67
N PHE A 22 5.00 -5.47 -7.59
CA PHE A 22 4.14 -6.42 -6.88
C PHE A 22 2.99 -5.73 -6.15
N TRP A 23 3.23 -4.54 -5.56
CA TRP A 23 2.15 -3.75 -4.97
C TRP A 23 1.19 -3.24 -6.03
N ALA A 24 1.70 -2.72 -7.15
CA ALA A 24 0.89 -2.26 -8.27
C ALA A 24 -0.04 -3.36 -8.80
N ALA A 25 0.47 -4.60 -8.94
CA ALA A 25 -0.33 -5.75 -9.36
C ALA A 25 -1.41 -6.11 -8.32
N SER A 26 -1.24 -5.73 -7.06
CA SER A 26 -2.23 -6.02 -6.02
C SER A 26 -3.55 -5.25 -6.19
N PHE A 27 -3.54 -4.03 -6.76
CA PHE A 27 -4.75 -3.20 -6.89
C PHE A 27 -5.84 -3.87 -7.73
N PRO A 28 -5.60 -4.28 -8.98
CA PRO A 28 -6.63 -4.97 -9.76
C PRO A 28 -7.03 -6.31 -9.13
N VAL A 29 -6.11 -7.03 -8.50
CA VAL A 29 -6.41 -8.31 -7.83
C VAL A 29 -7.28 -8.10 -6.59
N MET A 30 -7.00 -7.07 -5.77
CA MET A 30 -7.81 -6.70 -4.61
C MET A 30 -9.23 -6.31 -5.04
N ARG A 31 -9.36 -5.49 -6.09
CA ARG A 31 -10.67 -5.10 -6.63
C ARG A 31 -11.45 -6.31 -7.14
N ALA A 32 -10.82 -7.18 -7.94
CA ALA A 32 -11.47 -8.40 -8.43
C ALA A 32 -11.93 -9.32 -7.29
N LEU A 33 -11.09 -9.50 -6.27
CA LEU A 33 -11.42 -10.29 -5.09
C LEU A 33 -12.61 -9.68 -4.34
N GLY A 34 -12.60 -8.37 -4.06
CA GLY A 34 -13.69 -7.68 -3.37
C GLY A 34 -15.03 -7.77 -4.14
N LEU A 35 -15.02 -7.55 -5.46
CA LEU A 35 -16.19 -7.70 -6.32
C LEU A 35 -16.72 -9.15 -6.29
N HIS A 36 -15.82 -10.14 -6.39
CA HIS A 36 -16.19 -11.55 -6.33
C HIS A 36 -16.82 -11.93 -4.99
N GLN A 37 -16.22 -11.49 -3.89
CA GLN A 37 -16.74 -11.73 -2.54
C GLN A 37 -18.10 -11.05 -2.30
N SER A 38 -18.32 -9.87 -2.87
CA SER A 38 -19.62 -9.18 -2.80
C SER A 38 -20.74 -9.97 -3.51
N ILE A 39 -20.41 -10.73 -4.57
CA ILE A 39 -21.35 -11.64 -5.24
C ILE A 39 -21.60 -12.90 -4.38
N LEU A 40 -20.56 -13.45 -3.75
CA LEU A 40 -20.68 -14.66 -2.92
C LEU A 40 -21.43 -14.42 -1.61
N ALA A 41 -21.39 -13.19 -1.10
CA ALA A 41 -22.04 -12.80 0.15
C ALA A 41 -22.81 -11.47 -0.05
N PRO A 42 -23.94 -11.50 -0.77
CA PRO A 42 -24.71 -10.29 -1.06
C PRO A 42 -25.26 -9.65 0.22
N GLY A 43 -25.23 -8.31 0.26
CA GLY A 43 -25.72 -7.53 1.40
C GLY A 43 -24.78 -7.47 2.61
N VAL A 44 -23.62 -8.08 2.53
CA VAL A 44 -22.60 -8.01 3.57
C VAL A 44 -21.82 -6.68 3.48
N ASN A 45 -21.47 -6.14 4.64
CA ASN A 45 -20.69 -4.90 4.72
C ASN A 45 -19.30 -5.07 4.07
N SER A 46 -18.90 -4.12 3.22
CA SER A 46 -17.60 -4.14 2.54
C SER A 46 -16.43 -4.11 3.53
N ILE A 47 -16.58 -3.47 4.69
CA ILE A 47 -15.54 -3.49 5.75
C ILE A 47 -15.30 -4.93 6.24
N PHE A 48 -16.36 -5.75 6.37
CA PHE A 48 -16.20 -7.18 6.70
C PHE A 48 -15.38 -7.90 5.62
N LEU A 49 -15.75 -7.71 4.35
CA LEU A 49 -15.06 -8.36 3.22
C LEU A 49 -13.59 -7.95 3.18
N SER A 50 -13.31 -6.66 3.35
CA SER A 50 -11.96 -6.09 3.35
C SER A 50 -11.14 -6.59 4.55
N ALA A 51 -11.70 -6.54 5.76
CA ALA A 51 -11.03 -7.02 6.95
C ALA A 51 -10.73 -8.52 6.88
N LEU A 52 -11.69 -9.34 6.45
CA LEU A 52 -11.50 -10.78 6.29
C LEU A 52 -10.46 -11.09 5.21
N SER A 53 -10.48 -10.38 4.09
CA SER A 53 -9.51 -10.56 3.01
C SER A 53 -8.10 -10.19 3.44
N ILE A 54 -7.93 -9.10 4.18
CA ILE A 54 -6.63 -8.69 4.72
C ILE A 54 -6.15 -9.65 5.80
N CYS A 55 -7.03 -10.10 6.70
CA CYS A 55 -6.69 -11.13 7.68
C CYS A 55 -6.18 -12.41 7.00
N ALA A 56 -6.90 -12.91 5.99
CA ALA A 56 -6.50 -14.10 5.24
C ALA A 56 -5.20 -13.88 4.44
N ARG A 57 -5.06 -12.71 3.75
CA ARG A 57 -3.86 -12.34 2.99
C ARG A 57 -2.61 -12.33 3.86
N PHE A 58 -2.66 -11.68 5.02
CA PHE A 58 -1.51 -11.59 5.92
C PHE A 58 -1.31 -12.87 6.71
N GLY A 59 -2.37 -13.64 6.99
CA GLY A 59 -2.26 -15.00 7.51
C GLY A 59 -1.50 -15.93 6.56
N VAL A 60 -1.84 -15.91 5.27
CA VAL A 60 -1.09 -16.63 4.21
C VAL A 60 0.35 -16.15 4.13
N ALA A 61 0.58 -14.83 4.15
CA ALA A 61 1.92 -14.27 4.10
C ALA A 61 2.77 -14.70 5.31
N ALA A 62 2.19 -14.69 6.50
CA ALA A 62 2.84 -15.18 7.71
C ALA A 62 3.19 -16.67 7.62
N LEU A 63 2.25 -17.49 7.15
CA LEU A 63 2.47 -18.93 6.98
C LEU A 63 3.58 -19.21 5.97
N VAL A 64 3.57 -18.57 4.80
CA VAL A 64 4.60 -18.73 3.76
C VAL A 64 5.97 -18.36 4.30
N LEU A 65 6.08 -17.20 5.00
CA LEU A 65 7.35 -16.75 5.54
C LEU A 65 7.83 -17.65 6.70
N LEU A 66 6.92 -18.13 7.54
CA LEU A 66 7.19 -19.07 8.61
C LEU A 66 7.75 -20.41 8.06
N LEU A 67 7.14 -20.96 7.03
CA LEU A 67 7.60 -22.19 6.39
C LEU A 67 8.96 -22.03 5.71
N TRP A 68 9.21 -20.85 5.14
CA TRP A 68 10.46 -20.57 4.44
C TRP A 68 11.63 -20.24 5.39
N ARG A 69 11.40 -19.40 6.41
CA ARG A 69 12.46 -18.83 7.26
C ARG A 69 12.10 -18.82 8.75
N GLY A 70 11.15 -19.63 9.18
CA GLY A 70 10.63 -19.58 10.54
C GLY A 70 11.68 -19.79 11.65
N ARG A 71 12.74 -20.55 11.36
CA ARG A 71 13.85 -20.76 12.31
C ARG A 71 14.54 -19.44 12.70
N ASP A 72 14.59 -18.45 11.81
CA ASP A 72 15.21 -17.15 12.05
C ASP A 72 14.39 -16.29 13.04
N CYS A 73 13.13 -16.68 13.29
CA CYS A 73 12.15 -15.89 14.05
C CYS A 73 11.99 -16.31 15.51
N PHE A 74 12.55 -17.47 15.93
CA PHE A 74 12.37 -17.99 17.29
C PHE A 74 13.04 -17.16 18.40
N ARG A 75 13.91 -16.21 18.05
CA ARG A 75 14.58 -15.32 19.02
C ARG A 75 14.45 -13.88 18.55
N CYS A 76 13.27 -13.31 18.72
CA CYS A 76 13.03 -11.90 18.40
C CYS A 76 13.43 -11.02 19.58
N THR A 77 14.09 -9.91 19.28
CA THR A 77 14.47 -8.89 20.28
C THR A 77 13.31 -7.92 20.54
N GLU A 78 13.34 -7.24 21.68
CA GLU A 78 12.33 -6.21 21.99
C GLU A 78 12.23 -5.10 20.92
N PRO A 79 13.34 -4.54 20.38
CA PRO A 79 13.27 -3.57 19.29
C PRO A 79 12.62 -4.13 18.02
N GLU A 80 12.84 -5.41 17.68
CA GLU A 80 12.19 -6.06 16.55
C GLU A 80 10.67 -6.15 16.74
N TRP A 81 10.21 -6.52 17.95
CA TRP A 81 8.80 -6.54 18.32
C TRP A 81 8.16 -5.14 18.23
N ARG A 82 8.82 -4.12 18.79
CA ARG A 82 8.33 -2.73 18.77
C ARG A 82 8.21 -2.19 17.35
N GLN A 83 9.21 -2.45 16.50
CA GLN A 83 9.18 -2.07 15.09
C GLN A 83 8.05 -2.79 14.36
N ALA A 84 7.96 -4.12 14.50
CA ALA A 84 6.94 -4.94 13.86
C ALA A 84 5.52 -4.54 14.28
N ALA A 85 5.31 -4.23 15.57
CA ALA A 85 4.03 -3.75 16.08
C ALA A 85 3.63 -2.41 15.44
N GLY A 86 4.54 -1.45 15.37
CA GLY A 86 4.29 -0.18 14.71
C GLY A 86 3.99 -0.34 13.21
N LEU A 87 4.78 -1.16 12.50
CA LEU A 87 4.55 -1.47 11.09
C LEU A 87 3.21 -2.19 10.87
N GLY A 88 2.86 -3.13 11.76
CA GLY A 88 1.59 -3.87 11.72
C GLY A 88 0.37 -2.97 11.97
N VAL A 89 0.45 -2.04 12.91
CA VAL A 89 -0.63 -1.09 13.20
C VAL A 89 -0.82 -0.12 12.02
N PHE A 90 0.24 0.59 11.62
CA PHE A 90 0.14 1.55 10.52
C PHE A 90 -0.20 0.87 9.20
N GLY A 91 0.51 -0.20 8.85
CA GLY A 91 0.28 -0.94 7.62
C GLY A 91 -1.05 -1.69 7.64
N GLY A 92 -1.41 -2.32 8.77
CA GLY A 92 -2.63 -3.11 8.91
C GLY A 92 -3.90 -2.29 8.78
N ILE A 93 -4.01 -1.17 9.50
CA ILE A 93 -5.17 -0.27 9.36
C ILE A 93 -5.17 0.36 7.95
N GLY A 94 -4.01 0.80 7.47
CA GLY A 94 -3.88 1.38 6.14
C GLY A 94 -4.34 0.45 5.04
N ILE A 95 -3.91 -0.82 5.05
CA ILE A 95 -4.25 -1.77 4.00
C ILE A 95 -5.73 -2.22 4.05
N VAL A 96 -6.39 -2.19 5.22
CA VAL A 96 -7.84 -2.44 5.32
C VAL A 96 -8.61 -1.30 4.65
N LEU A 97 -8.27 -0.05 4.96
CA LEU A 97 -8.86 1.11 4.32
C LEU A 97 -8.61 1.13 2.81
N GLN A 98 -7.39 0.79 2.37
CA GLN A 98 -7.08 0.69 0.95
C GLN A 98 -7.86 -0.44 0.27
N MET A 99 -8.02 -1.59 0.92
CA MET A 99 -8.79 -2.72 0.39
C MET A 99 -10.27 -2.36 0.24
N ASP A 100 -10.85 -1.68 1.24
CA ASP A 100 -12.24 -1.23 1.15
C ASP A 100 -12.37 -0.14 0.09
N GLY A 101 -11.47 0.83 0.08
CA GLY A 101 -11.46 1.91 -0.91
C GLY A 101 -11.40 1.40 -2.35
N VAL A 102 -10.54 0.45 -2.66
CA VAL A 102 -10.37 -0.08 -4.04
C VAL A 102 -11.58 -0.88 -4.53
N ILE A 103 -12.48 -1.33 -3.66
CA ILE A 103 -13.75 -1.94 -4.07
C ILE A 103 -14.69 -0.87 -4.67
N HIS A 104 -14.63 0.35 -4.17
CA HIS A 104 -15.54 1.45 -4.52
C HIS A 104 -15.04 2.35 -5.65
N ILE A 105 -13.72 2.37 -5.92
CA ILE A 105 -13.11 3.21 -6.97
C ILE A 105 -12.23 2.39 -7.90
N ASP A 106 -11.81 2.96 -9.01
CA ASP A 106 -10.93 2.30 -9.96
C ASP A 106 -9.55 1.99 -9.35
N ALA A 107 -8.96 0.86 -9.75
CA ALA A 107 -7.70 0.39 -9.20
C ALA A 107 -6.57 1.39 -9.44
N SER A 108 -6.53 2.03 -10.62
CA SER A 108 -5.57 3.08 -10.95
C SER A 108 -5.77 4.32 -10.07
N VAL A 109 -7.02 4.77 -9.86
CA VAL A 109 -7.34 5.91 -8.99
C VAL A 109 -6.89 5.63 -7.57
N SER A 110 -7.19 4.45 -7.01
CA SER A 110 -6.74 4.06 -5.68
C SER A 110 -5.21 4.07 -5.57
N ALA A 111 -4.49 3.58 -6.58
CA ALA A 111 -3.03 3.60 -6.60
C ALA A 111 -2.47 5.04 -6.60
N PHE A 112 -3.05 5.97 -7.37
CA PHE A 112 -2.64 7.37 -7.35
C PHE A 112 -2.95 8.07 -6.03
N LEU A 113 -4.11 7.83 -5.42
CA LEU A 113 -4.48 8.40 -4.12
C LEU A 113 -3.59 7.89 -2.99
N THR A 114 -3.24 6.61 -3.02
CA THR A 114 -2.28 6.03 -2.08
C THR A 114 -0.95 6.77 -2.13
N GLN A 115 -0.52 7.24 -3.31
CA GLN A 115 0.74 7.95 -3.49
C GLN A 115 0.80 9.31 -2.77
N CYS A 116 -0.28 9.83 -2.21
CA CYS A 116 -0.25 11.04 -1.38
C CYS A 116 0.77 10.94 -0.22
N TYR A 117 1.20 9.75 0.19
CA TYR A 117 2.28 9.63 1.18
C TYR A 117 3.60 10.26 0.72
N CYS A 118 3.86 10.41 -0.58
CA CYS A 118 5.02 11.15 -1.09
C CYS A 118 5.04 12.63 -0.69
N ILE A 119 3.88 13.18 -0.32
CA ILE A 119 3.74 14.54 0.23
C ILE A 119 3.69 14.50 1.75
N TRP A 120 2.95 13.55 2.33
CA TRP A 120 2.86 13.44 3.78
C TRP A 120 4.21 13.17 4.44
N VAL A 121 5.05 12.29 3.86
CA VAL A 121 6.37 11.96 4.43
C VAL A 121 7.25 13.20 4.59
N PRO A 122 7.58 13.98 3.53
CA PRO A 122 8.41 15.17 3.70
C PRO A 122 7.73 16.26 4.54
N LEU A 123 6.40 16.38 4.52
CA LEU A 123 5.67 17.31 5.37
C LEU A 123 5.84 16.98 6.86
N VAL A 124 5.64 15.72 7.25
CA VAL A 124 5.86 15.27 8.64
C VAL A 124 7.32 15.45 9.08
N VAL A 125 8.27 15.20 8.18
CA VAL A 125 9.70 15.44 8.46
C VAL A 125 9.96 16.93 8.69
N ALA A 126 9.38 17.82 7.87
CA ALA A 126 9.52 19.27 8.04
C ALA A 126 8.94 19.76 9.37
N ILE A 127 7.75 19.28 9.75
CA ILE A 127 7.08 19.59 11.03
C ILE A 127 7.93 19.12 12.22
N ARG A 128 8.43 17.86 12.18
CA ARG A 128 9.26 17.28 13.25
C ARG A 128 10.56 18.06 13.45
N ARG A 129 11.18 18.51 12.35
CA ARG A 129 12.41 19.30 12.38
C ARG A 129 12.17 20.77 12.68
N ARG A 130 10.89 21.21 12.82
CA ARG A 130 10.48 22.61 13.02
C ARG A 130 11.04 23.56 11.96
N VAL A 131 11.11 23.10 10.70
CA VAL A 131 11.58 23.86 9.55
C VAL A 131 10.40 24.08 8.61
N TRP A 132 10.23 25.31 8.14
CA TRP A 132 9.19 25.60 7.15
C TRP A 132 9.38 24.75 5.90
N PRO A 133 8.29 24.18 5.34
CA PRO A 133 8.34 23.43 4.09
C PRO A 133 8.93 24.30 2.97
N SER A 134 9.78 23.70 2.15
CA SER A 134 10.33 24.42 0.99
C SER A 134 9.23 24.81 0.00
N ARG A 135 9.44 25.89 -0.76
CA ARG A 135 8.50 26.32 -1.82
C ARG A 135 8.19 25.18 -2.80
N THR A 136 9.19 24.38 -3.12
CA THR A 136 9.04 23.19 -3.98
C THR A 136 8.12 22.14 -3.35
N LEU A 137 8.24 21.89 -2.04
CA LEU A 137 7.33 20.97 -1.35
C LEU A 137 5.91 21.51 -1.33
N MET A 138 5.71 22.82 -1.06
CA MET A 138 4.39 23.44 -1.10
C MET A 138 3.75 23.35 -2.49
N LEU A 139 4.54 23.60 -3.54
CA LEU A 139 4.07 23.44 -4.93
C LEU A 139 3.72 21.99 -5.23
N GLY A 140 4.56 21.04 -4.81
CA GLY A 140 4.28 19.61 -4.93
C GLY A 140 2.96 19.22 -4.24
N CYS A 141 2.73 19.70 -3.01
CA CYS A 141 1.46 19.47 -2.29
C CYS A 141 0.26 20.03 -3.07
N ALA A 142 0.36 21.24 -3.60
CA ALA A 142 -0.71 21.84 -4.39
C ALA A 142 -1.00 21.06 -5.67
N MET A 143 0.05 20.58 -6.36
CA MET A 143 -0.09 19.74 -7.56
C MET A 143 -0.74 18.39 -7.24
N VAL A 144 -0.36 17.73 -6.11
CA VAL A 144 -1.00 16.47 -5.69
C VAL A 144 -2.46 16.72 -5.37
N LEU A 145 -2.79 17.75 -4.60
CA LEU A 145 -4.19 18.08 -4.27
C LEU A 145 -5.02 18.35 -5.52
N ALA A 146 -4.48 19.11 -6.48
CA ALA A 146 -5.15 19.34 -7.77
C ALA A 146 -5.31 18.03 -8.56
N GLY A 147 -4.27 17.20 -8.60
CA GLY A 147 -4.30 15.88 -9.27
C GLY A 147 -5.34 14.93 -8.66
N VAL A 148 -5.38 14.86 -7.32
CA VAL A 148 -6.40 14.11 -6.57
C VAL A 148 -7.80 14.62 -6.89
N GLY A 149 -7.99 15.93 -6.92
CA GLY A 149 -9.28 16.55 -7.29
C GLY A 149 -9.76 16.15 -8.68
N VAL A 150 -8.85 16.11 -9.66
CA VAL A 150 -9.16 15.67 -11.03
C VAL A 150 -9.47 14.17 -11.08
N LEU A 151 -8.68 13.33 -10.39
CA LEU A 151 -8.88 11.88 -10.35
C LEU A 151 -10.20 11.48 -9.66
N ALA A 152 -10.56 12.18 -8.59
CA ALA A 152 -11.80 11.95 -7.85
C ALA A 152 -13.03 12.62 -8.49
N HIS A 153 -12.90 13.23 -9.69
CA HIS A 153 -13.97 13.98 -10.36
C HIS A 153 -14.62 15.04 -9.45
N LEU A 154 -13.82 15.71 -8.60
CA LEU A 154 -14.35 16.69 -7.66
C LEU A 154 -15.09 17.83 -8.37
N ASP A 155 -16.38 17.93 -8.12
CA ASP A 155 -17.14 19.14 -8.43
C ASP A 155 -16.85 20.19 -7.36
N LEU A 156 -16.18 21.28 -7.75
CA LEU A 156 -15.85 22.37 -6.85
C LEU A 156 -17.10 23.09 -6.27
N ARG A 157 -18.28 22.87 -6.90
CA ARG A 157 -19.55 23.41 -6.43
C ARG A 157 -20.20 22.53 -5.36
N ASN A 158 -19.96 21.22 -5.42
CA ASN A 158 -20.43 20.22 -4.46
C ASN A 158 -19.26 19.33 -4.05
N PHE A 159 -18.46 19.84 -3.09
CA PHE A 159 -17.27 19.13 -2.63
C PHE A 159 -17.67 17.85 -1.85
N HIS A 160 -17.68 16.74 -2.54
CA HIS A 160 -17.85 15.41 -1.91
C HIS A 160 -16.73 14.48 -2.39
N LEU A 161 -15.87 14.10 -1.46
CA LEU A 161 -15.04 12.90 -1.63
C LEU A 161 -15.95 11.68 -1.38
N GLY A 162 -15.99 10.77 -2.30
CA GLY A 162 -16.64 9.48 -2.09
C GLY A 162 -15.94 8.68 -0.99
N ARG A 163 -16.55 7.58 -0.60
CA ARG A 163 -16.01 6.70 0.44
C ARG A 163 -14.66 6.12 0.03
N GLY A 164 -14.53 5.61 -1.20
CA GLY A 164 -13.31 4.98 -1.67
C GLY A 164 -12.09 5.91 -1.71
N GLU A 165 -12.30 7.16 -2.17
CA GLU A 165 -11.27 8.20 -2.18
C GLU A 165 -10.84 8.56 -0.77
N THR A 166 -11.81 8.79 0.14
CA THR A 166 -11.54 9.15 1.53
C THR A 166 -10.74 8.06 2.24
N GLU A 167 -11.15 6.80 2.13
CA GLU A 167 -10.47 5.65 2.74
C GLU A 167 -9.05 5.50 2.20
N THR A 168 -8.85 5.64 0.88
CA THR A 168 -7.53 5.53 0.26
C THR A 168 -6.60 6.68 0.68
N ILE A 169 -7.11 7.91 0.80
CA ILE A 169 -6.33 9.06 1.31
C ILE A 169 -5.94 8.82 2.77
N LEU A 170 -6.85 8.36 3.62
CA LEU A 170 -6.54 8.01 5.01
C LEU A 170 -5.51 6.88 5.09
N ALA A 171 -5.59 5.87 4.22
CA ALA A 171 -4.59 4.82 4.09
C ALA A 171 -3.21 5.41 3.79
N SER A 172 -3.10 6.41 2.90
CA SER A 172 -1.82 7.06 2.56
C SER A 172 -1.17 7.77 3.76
N VAL A 173 -1.98 8.35 4.66
CA VAL A 173 -1.48 8.93 5.92
C VAL A 173 -0.90 7.86 6.84
N LEU A 174 -1.57 6.71 6.94
CA LEU A 174 -1.10 5.59 7.75
C LEU A 174 0.18 4.97 7.16
N PHE A 175 0.25 4.78 5.85
CA PHE A 175 1.48 4.33 5.18
C PHE A 175 2.64 5.31 5.35
N THR A 176 2.37 6.62 5.50
CA THR A 176 3.40 7.59 5.90
C THR A 176 4.02 7.22 7.24
N GLY A 177 3.21 6.83 8.24
CA GLY A 177 3.68 6.33 9.53
C GLY A 177 4.57 5.10 9.38
N GLN A 178 4.17 4.15 8.54
CA GLN A 178 4.94 2.94 8.25
C GLN A 178 6.31 3.27 7.60
N ILE A 179 6.33 4.14 6.59
CA ILE A 179 7.55 4.57 5.89
C ILE A 179 8.51 5.28 6.85
N LEU A 180 8.01 6.20 7.69
CA LEU A 180 8.82 6.94 8.64
C LEU A 180 9.36 6.06 9.78
N LEU A 181 8.65 4.99 10.13
CA LEU A 181 9.08 4.06 11.18
C LEU A 181 10.33 3.28 10.75
N LEU A 182 10.46 2.94 9.46
CA LEU A 182 11.60 2.21 8.92
C LEU A 182 12.90 3.03 8.88
N GLU A 183 12.82 4.37 8.96
CA GLU A 183 14.00 5.25 9.01
C GLU A 183 14.51 5.48 10.44
N ARG A 184 13.80 5.01 11.47
CA ARG A 184 14.18 5.31 12.86
C ARG A 184 15.50 4.66 13.25
N PRO A 185 16.48 5.43 13.77
CA PRO A 185 17.79 4.90 14.14
C PRO A 185 17.73 3.79 15.20
N GLU A 186 16.73 3.84 16.06
CA GLU A 186 16.52 2.83 17.12
C GLU A 186 16.27 1.41 16.58
N PHE A 187 15.90 1.30 15.28
CA PHE A 187 15.60 0.03 14.62
C PHE A 187 16.65 -0.37 13.56
N ALA A 188 17.72 0.41 13.39
CA ALA A 188 18.72 0.20 12.33
C ALA A 188 19.45 -1.16 12.39
N GLY A 189 19.47 -1.82 13.56
CA GLY A 189 20.08 -3.14 13.75
C GLY A 189 19.08 -4.32 13.63
N ASN A 190 17.80 -4.06 13.42
CA ASN A 190 16.77 -5.09 13.42
C ASN A 190 16.86 -5.98 12.18
N ARG A 191 16.60 -7.27 12.38
CA ARG A 191 16.57 -8.25 11.28
C ARG A 191 15.24 -8.17 10.54
N ALA A 192 15.29 -8.01 9.24
CA ALA A 192 14.10 -7.80 8.41
C ALA A 192 13.11 -8.99 8.44
N ILE A 193 13.61 -10.24 8.43
CA ILE A 193 12.75 -11.43 8.38
C ILE A 193 11.89 -11.58 9.63
N PRO A 194 12.43 -11.56 10.87
CA PRO A 194 11.62 -11.57 12.09
C PRO A 194 10.61 -10.41 12.15
N VAL A 195 11.06 -9.20 11.84
CA VAL A 195 10.18 -8.01 11.83
C VAL A 195 9.03 -8.20 10.84
N THR A 196 9.29 -8.70 9.62
CA THR A 196 8.27 -8.93 8.61
C THR A 196 7.27 -10.00 9.03
N LEU A 197 7.75 -11.12 9.60
CA LEU A 197 6.86 -12.18 10.08
C LEU A 197 5.94 -11.70 11.20
N ILE A 198 6.52 -11.03 12.22
CA ILE A 198 5.74 -10.50 13.35
C ILE A 198 4.75 -9.45 12.86
N MET A 199 5.16 -8.56 11.95
CA MET A 199 4.28 -7.58 11.31
C MET A 199 3.08 -8.26 10.63
N PHE A 200 3.30 -9.34 9.86
CA PHE A 200 2.20 -10.08 9.20
C PHE A 200 1.24 -10.72 10.20
N VAL A 201 1.77 -11.38 11.23
CA VAL A 201 0.96 -11.99 12.30
C VAL A 201 0.16 -10.92 13.03
N LEU A 202 0.81 -9.81 13.44
CA LEU A 202 0.15 -8.73 14.16
C LEU A 202 -0.91 -8.03 13.28
N THR A 203 -0.64 -7.83 11.99
CA THR A 203 -1.63 -7.29 11.05
C THR A 203 -2.86 -8.20 10.97
N ALA A 204 -2.67 -9.50 10.79
CA ALA A 204 -3.79 -10.45 10.73
C ALA A 204 -4.59 -10.46 12.04
N LEU A 205 -3.92 -10.47 13.19
CA LEU A 205 -4.56 -10.46 14.51
C LEU A 205 -5.24 -9.13 14.83
N LEU A 206 -4.69 -8.00 14.43
CA LEU A 206 -5.28 -6.67 14.62
C LEU A 206 -6.59 -6.51 13.84
N VAL A 207 -6.63 -7.07 12.63
CA VAL A 207 -7.77 -6.92 11.73
C VAL A 207 -8.86 -7.96 11.99
N LEU A 208 -8.51 -9.11 12.59
CA LEU A 208 -9.45 -10.18 12.90
C LEU A 208 -10.67 -9.71 13.73
N PRO A 209 -10.53 -8.93 14.82
CA PRO A 209 -11.67 -8.40 15.56
C PRO A 209 -12.63 -7.57 14.70
N VAL A 210 -12.10 -6.78 13.75
CA VAL A 210 -12.92 -6.00 12.82
C VAL A 210 -13.77 -6.92 11.95
N ALA A 211 -13.17 -7.99 11.41
CA ALA A 211 -13.89 -9.00 10.64
C ALA A 211 -14.95 -9.73 11.48
N VAL A 212 -14.65 -10.03 12.76
CA VAL A 212 -15.60 -10.71 13.67
C VAL A 212 -16.79 -9.81 14.01
N VAL A 213 -16.53 -8.52 14.33
CA VAL A 213 -17.58 -7.57 14.71
C VAL A 213 -18.44 -7.14 13.52
N ALA A 214 -17.82 -6.94 12.35
CA ALA A 214 -18.53 -6.54 11.14
C ALA A 214 -19.26 -7.70 10.44
N GLY A 215 -18.94 -8.95 10.79
CA GLY A 215 -19.56 -10.15 10.23
C GLY A 215 -20.75 -10.66 11.06
N HIS A 216 -21.72 -11.28 10.40
CA HIS A 216 -22.94 -11.81 11.02
C HIS A 216 -22.94 -13.34 11.18
N GLY A 217 -21.76 -13.98 11.30
CA GLY A 217 -21.64 -15.41 11.61
C GLY A 217 -20.82 -16.23 10.61
N TRP A 218 -20.53 -17.47 10.99
CA TRP A 218 -19.65 -18.40 10.26
C TRP A 218 -20.10 -18.74 8.83
N GLY A 219 -21.41 -18.63 8.54
CA GLY A 219 -21.95 -18.86 7.20
C GLY A 219 -21.37 -17.89 6.17
N GLN A 220 -21.23 -16.61 6.51
CA GLN A 220 -20.66 -15.58 5.63
C GLN A 220 -19.17 -15.83 5.39
N TRP A 221 -18.40 -16.22 6.41
CA TRP A 221 -16.99 -16.54 6.29
C TRP A 221 -16.74 -17.68 5.29
N LYS A 222 -17.56 -18.74 5.37
CA LYS A 222 -17.52 -19.85 4.42
C LYS A 222 -17.93 -19.44 3.01
N ALA A 223 -18.99 -18.63 2.88
CA ALA A 223 -19.47 -18.16 1.59
C ALA A 223 -18.40 -17.37 0.84
N VAL A 224 -17.73 -16.43 1.52
CA VAL A 224 -16.69 -15.55 0.94
C VAL A 224 -15.51 -16.31 0.35
N TYR A 225 -15.18 -17.50 0.89
CA TYR A 225 -14.09 -18.36 0.43
C TYR A 225 -14.56 -19.71 -0.17
N SER A 226 -15.82 -19.79 -0.61
CA SER A 226 -16.38 -21.03 -1.16
C SER A 226 -15.83 -21.40 -2.54
N THR A 227 -15.17 -20.48 -3.23
CA THR A 227 -14.70 -20.68 -4.60
C THR A 227 -13.16 -20.77 -4.70
N ARG A 228 -12.69 -21.52 -5.70
CA ARG A 228 -11.25 -21.60 -6.01
C ARG A 228 -10.66 -20.23 -6.39
N ALA A 229 -11.48 -19.37 -7.02
CA ALA A 229 -11.05 -18.02 -7.40
C ALA A 229 -10.75 -17.16 -6.17
N ALA A 230 -11.65 -17.10 -5.17
CA ALA A 230 -11.41 -16.34 -3.94
C ALA A 230 -10.15 -16.81 -3.20
N VAL A 231 -9.98 -18.13 -3.06
CA VAL A 231 -8.79 -18.72 -2.44
C VAL A 231 -7.52 -18.42 -3.26
N GLY A 232 -7.56 -18.63 -4.58
CA GLY A 232 -6.41 -18.41 -5.46
C GLY A 232 -5.94 -16.96 -5.50
N LEU A 233 -6.88 -15.99 -5.58
CA LEU A 233 -6.56 -14.57 -5.54
C LEU A 233 -5.94 -14.17 -4.18
N THR A 234 -6.46 -14.72 -3.07
CA THR A 234 -5.92 -14.47 -1.73
C THR A 234 -4.52 -15.07 -1.56
N LEU A 235 -4.28 -16.27 -2.06
CA LEU A 235 -2.94 -16.90 -2.07
C LEU A 235 -1.95 -16.07 -2.89
N PHE A 236 -2.37 -15.59 -4.06
CA PHE A 236 -1.56 -14.70 -4.89
C PHE A 236 -1.20 -13.40 -4.15
N LEU A 237 -2.20 -12.73 -3.56
CA LEU A 237 -2.00 -11.50 -2.78
C LEU A 237 -1.07 -11.74 -1.59
N GLY A 238 -1.28 -12.82 -0.83
CA GLY A 238 -0.47 -13.16 0.33
C GLY A 238 0.98 -13.46 -0.05
N THR A 239 1.21 -14.29 -1.08
CA THR A 239 2.53 -14.76 -1.46
C THR A 239 3.30 -13.70 -2.25
N PHE A 240 2.75 -13.26 -3.38
CA PHE A 240 3.47 -12.37 -4.30
C PHE A 240 3.35 -10.90 -3.92
N CYS A 241 2.17 -10.43 -3.54
CA CYS A 241 1.94 -9.02 -3.25
C CYS A 241 2.14 -8.66 -1.76
N SER A 242 2.50 -9.62 -0.90
CA SER A 242 2.83 -9.35 0.50
C SER A 242 4.21 -9.86 0.87
N VAL A 243 4.50 -11.17 0.82
CA VAL A 243 5.81 -11.69 1.27
C VAL A 243 6.96 -11.01 0.55
N ILE A 244 6.94 -10.96 -0.78
CA ILE A 244 8.03 -10.42 -1.58
C ILE A 244 8.24 -8.91 -1.30
N PRO A 245 7.25 -8.03 -1.54
CA PRO A 245 7.49 -6.59 -1.44
C PRO A 245 7.75 -6.12 0.00
N TYR A 246 7.04 -6.66 1.00
CA TYR A 246 7.27 -6.24 2.39
C TYR A 246 8.61 -6.75 2.93
N THR A 247 9.09 -7.93 2.50
CA THR A 247 10.42 -8.41 2.86
C THR A 247 11.49 -7.51 2.23
N ILE A 248 11.33 -7.16 0.97
CA ILE A 248 12.23 -6.21 0.27
C ILE A 248 12.20 -4.85 0.98
N MET A 249 11.03 -4.31 1.26
CA MET A 249 10.86 -3.02 1.94
C MET A 249 11.55 -3.00 3.30
N ASN A 250 11.24 -3.96 4.17
CA ASN A 250 11.78 -4.00 5.53
C ASN A 250 13.29 -4.21 5.57
N PHE A 251 13.86 -4.86 4.53
CA PHE A 251 15.31 -5.07 4.43
C PHE A 251 16.03 -3.87 3.80
N TRP A 252 15.50 -3.30 2.72
CA TRP A 252 16.23 -2.34 1.91
C TRP A 252 15.89 -0.88 2.20
N GLN A 253 14.68 -0.57 2.66
CA GLN A 253 14.30 0.83 2.91
C GLN A 253 15.13 1.48 4.04
N GLN A 254 15.58 0.72 5.03
CA GLN A 254 16.45 1.25 6.08
C GLN A 254 17.78 1.84 5.56
N HIS A 255 18.18 1.51 4.32
CA HIS A 255 19.40 2.02 3.68
C HIS A 255 19.15 3.28 2.83
N ILE A 256 17.92 3.76 2.78
CA ILE A 256 17.49 4.91 1.98
C ILE A 256 16.63 5.83 2.86
N PRO A 257 16.86 7.17 2.84
CA PRO A 257 16.00 8.11 3.55
C PRO A 257 14.53 7.95 3.17
N ALA A 258 13.61 8.08 4.13
CA ALA A 258 12.17 7.90 3.93
C ALA A 258 11.62 8.77 2.77
N SER A 259 12.12 10.02 2.66
CA SER A 259 11.75 10.91 1.55
C SER A 259 12.19 10.40 0.17
N HIS A 260 13.31 9.71 0.06
CA HIS A 260 13.75 9.09 -1.19
C HIS A 260 12.99 7.77 -1.45
N ALA A 261 12.73 6.97 -0.41
CA ALA A 261 11.97 5.74 -0.54
C ALA A 261 10.53 6.02 -1.02
N SER A 262 9.85 7.02 -0.44
CA SER A 262 8.50 7.42 -0.86
C SER A 262 8.41 7.82 -2.33
N LEU A 263 9.51 8.31 -2.88
CA LEU A 263 9.59 8.71 -4.28
C LEU A 263 9.89 7.54 -5.22
N ILE A 264 10.69 6.58 -4.77
CA ILE A 264 10.86 5.31 -5.51
C ILE A 264 9.50 4.61 -5.61
N TYR A 265 8.71 4.67 -4.56
CA TYR A 265 7.36 4.11 -4.55
C TYR A 265 6.40 4.81 -5.52
N ALA A 266 6.72 6.00 -6.06
CA ALA A 266 5.95 6.65 -7.12
C ALA A 266 5.90 5.86 -8.45
N PHE A 267 6.71 4.83 -8.61
CA PHE A 267 6.55 3.86 -9.70
C PHE A 267 5.31 2.97 -9.55
N GLU A 268 4.76 2.84 -8.33
CA GLU A 268 3.59 2.01 -8.05
C GLU A 268 2.35 2.44 -8.86
N PRO A 269 1.87 3.70 -8.81
CA PRO A 269 0.68 4.09 -9.57
C PRO A 269 0.88 4.03 -11.08
N LEU A 270 2.09 4.29 -11.60
CA LEU A 270 2.38 4.11 -13.01
C LEU A 270 2.20 2.66 -13.45
N SER A 271 2.76 1.74 -12.66
CA SER A 271 2.66 0.30 -12.93
C SER A 271 1.22 -0.18 -12.73
N ALA A 272 0.49 0.32 -11.71
CA ALA A 272 -0.90 -0.01 -11.46
C ALA A 272 -1.81 0.44 -12.62
N CYS A 273 -1.56 1.63 -13.19
CA CYS A 273 -2.26 2.09 -14.38
C CYS A 273 -2.04 1.14 -15.57
N VAL A 274 -0.79 0.72 -15.81
CA VAL A 274 -0.50 -0.27 -16.87
C VAL A 274 -1.23 -1.58 -16.61
N PHE A 275 -1.21 -2.10 -15.39
CA PHE A 275 -1.94 -3.32 -15.05
C PHE A 275 -3.46 -3.16 -15.19
N ALA A 276 -4.01 -2.01 -14.83
CA ALA A 276 -5.45 -1.73 -14.96
C ALA A 276 -5.95 -1.72 -16.41
N LEU A 277 -5.08 -1.49 -17.39
CA LEU A 277 -5.44 -1.54 -18.82
C LEU A 277 -5.60 -2.96 -19.36
N PHE A 278 -4.99 -3.99 -18.74
CA PHE A 278 -4.93 -5.33 -19.33
C PHE A 278 -5.39 -6.44 -18.38
N VAL A 279 -5.17 -6.29 -17.10
CA VAL A 279 -5.37 -7.35 -16.09
C VAL A 279 -6.85 -7.55 -15.73
N PRO A 280 -7.70 -6.50 -15.60
CA PRO A 280 -9.08 -6.64 -15.15
C PRO A 280 -9.91 -7.61 -15.98
N ALA A 281 -9.87 -7.55 -17.32
CA ALA A 281 -10.61 -8.45 -18.18
C ALA A 281 -10.21 -9.93 -18.02
N TRP A 282 -8.95 -10.20 -17.71
CA TRP A 282 -8.49 -11.55 -17.38
C TRP A 282 -9.02 -12.00 -16.01
N LEU A 283 -8.92 -11.12 -15.00
CA LEU A 283 -9.46 -11.37 -13.66
C LEU A 283 -10.99 -11.53 -13.67
N SER A 284 -11.68 -10.80 -14.54
CA SER A 284 -13.12 -10.89 -14.76
C SER A 284 -13.54 -12.32 -15.13
N ARG A 285 -12.80 -12.95 -16.03
CA ARG A 285 -13.04 -14.35 -16.44
C ARG A 285 -12.71 -15.33 -15.30
N LEU A 286 -11.59 -15.10 -14.59
CA LEU A 286 -11.13 -15.97 -13.51
C LEU A 286 -12.09 -15.96 -12.31
N ALA A 287 -12.58 -14.78 -11.94
CA ALA A 287 -13.42 -14.56 -10.76
C ALA A 287 -14.92 -14.49 -11.09
N ALA A 288 -15.33 -14.65 -12.35
CA ALA A 288 -16.71 -14.51 -12.80
C ALA A 288 -17.38 -13.21 -12.32
N VAL A 289 -16.69 -12.09 -12.49
CA VAL A 289 -17.15 -10.74 -12.11
C VAL A 289 -17.22 -9.84 -13.34
N ASN A 290 -18.04 -8.78 -13.26
CA ASN A 290 -17.99 -7.73 -14.27
C ASN A 290 -16.90 -6.70 -13.90
N TYR A 291 -15.69 -6.92 -14.42
CA TYR A 291 -14.55 -6.05 -14.20
C TYR A 291 -13.84 -5.80 -15.54
N PRO A 292 -14.30 -4.82 -16.33
CA PRO A 292 -13.67 -4.47 -17.59
C PRO A 292 -12.32 -3.81 -17.39
N ASN A 293 -11.47 -3.84 -18.42
CA ASN A 293 -10.23 -3.08 -18.41
C ASN A 293 -10.53 -1.58 -18.30
N GLU A 294 -9.70 -0.88 -17.55
CA GLU A 294 -9.79 0.57 -17.45
C GLU A 294 -9.38 1.23 -18.79
N MET A 295 -9.94 2.39 -19.07
CA MET A 295 -9.60 3.18 -20.26
C MET A 295 -8.80 4.42 -19.83
N ILE A 296 -7.81 4.78 -20.64
CA ILE A 296 -7.07 6.02 -20.44
C ILE A 296 -7.99 7.20 -20.78
N GLY A 297 -8.62 7.76 -19.74
CA GLY A 297 -9.43 8.97 -19.84
C GLY A 297 -8.66 10.25 -19.55
N PRO A 298 -9.19 11.42 -19.92
CA PRO A 298 -8.54 12.71 -19.66
C PRO A 298 -8.25 12.96 -18.17
N HIS A 299 -9.15 12.53 -17.28
CA HIS A 299 -8.98 12.65 -15.82
C HIS A 299 -7.78 11.84 -15.31
N LEU A 300 -7.56 10.64 -15.83
CA LEU A 300 -6.42 9.79 -15.49
C LEU A 300 -5.10 10.39 -15.97
N LEU A 301 -5.09 10.93 -17.21
CA LEU A 301 -3.89 11.57 -17.78
C LEU A 301 -3.55 12.87 -17.06
N ILE A 302 -4.52 13.75 -16.84
CA ILE A 302 -4.28 15.06 -16.21
C ILE A 302 -4.01 14.88 -14.71
N GLY A 303 -4.88 14.18 -14.00
CA GLY A 303 -4.76 13.99 -12.55
C GLY A 303 -3.55 13.14 -12.19
N GLY A 304 -3.37 12.00 -12.84
CA GLY A 304 -2.20 11.15 -12.67
C GLY A 304 -0.90 11.86 -13.06
N GLY A 305 -0.90 12.60 -14.18
CA GLY A 305 0.23 13.43 -14.62
C GLY A 305 0.63 14.49 -13.60
N LEU A 306 -0.33 15.16 -12.97
CA LEU A 306 -0.07 16.13 -11.89
C LEU A 306 0.57 15.47 -10.68
N VAL A 307 0.07 14.30 -10.23
CA VAL A 307 0.65 13.56 -9.09
C VAL A 307 2.08 13.13 -9.40
N ILE A 308 2.33 12.58 -10.59
CA ILE A 308 3.67 12.16 -11.02
C ILE A 308 4.61 13.37 -11.10
N ALA A 309 4.18 14.47 -11.75
CA ALA A 309 4.99 15.66 -11.87
C ALA A 309 5.34 16.27 -10.50
N ALA A 310 4.39 16.26 -9.54
CA ALA A 310 4.63 16.68 -8.17
C ALA A 310 5.70 15.84 -7.49
N ASN A 311 5.61 14.51 -7.62
CA ASN A 311 6.59 13.58 -7.06
C ASN A 311 7.98 13.81 -7.65
N LEU A 312 8.09 13.93 -8.98
CA LEU A 312 9.35 14.24 -9.66
C LEU A 312 9.95 15.59 -9.24
N LEU A 313 9.11 16.63 -9.09
CA LEU A 313 9.53 17.95 -8.65
C LEU A 313 10.13 17.91 -7.23
N VAL A 314 9.48 17.21 -6.30
CA VAL A 314 9.96 17.06 -4.91
C VAL A 314 11.27 16.26 -4.89
N LEU A 315 11.38 15.21 -5.71
CA LEU A 315 12.62 14.43 -5.91
C LEU A 315 13.79 15.29 -6.35
N TRP A 316 13.59 16.01 -7.43
CA TRP A 316 14.65 16.81 -8.02
C TRP A 316 15.23 17.79 -7.01
N ASN A 317 14.37 18.47 -6.26
CA ASN A 317 14.80 19.41 -5.23
C ASN A 317 15.49 18.72 -4.03
N ALA A 318 15.09 17.51 -3.67
CA ALA A 318 15.76 16.73 -2.62
C ALA A 318 17.19 16.32 -3.05
N SER A 319 17.36 15.92 -4.30
CA SER A 319 18.66 15.52 -4.87
C SER A 319 19.62 16.69 -5.04
N SER A 320 19.11 17.89 -5.36
CA SER A 320 19.94 19.10 -5.55
C SER A 320 20.50 19.68 -4.25
N LYS A 321 19.88 19.38 -3.08
CA LYS A 321 20.38 19.82 -1.75
C LYS A 321 21.42 18.90 -1.13
N VAL A 322 21.68 17.75 -1.73
CA VAL A 322 22.70 16.78 -1.30
C VAL A 322 24.03 16.95 -2.07
N ARG A 323 24.02 17.76 -3.11
CA ARG A 323 25.23 18.23 -3.80
C ARG A 323 25.71 19.55 -3.21
#